data_1a2c638a5f1b81690f51d6c07101f6d0
#
_entry.id   1a2c638a5f1b81690f51d6c07101f6d0
#
_cell.length_a   1.000
_cell.length_b   1.000
_cell.length_c   1.000
_cell.angle_alpha   90.00
_cell.angle_beta   90.00
_cell.angle_gamma   90.00
#
_symmetry.space_group_name_H-M   'P 1'
#
loop_
_entity.id
_entity.type
_entity.pdbx_description
1 polymer ?
#
loop_
_entity_poly.entity_id
_entity_poly.type
_entity_poly.pdbx_seq_one_letter_code
_entity_poly.pdbx_strand_id
1 'polypeptide(L)'
;QSLEKIGDSCWHCHIGVGTFAIQISFDWKIGLIIYGEAPADTDARGSFKKNNEYVSVYRFLKESAIKNNTKFTSEAYNRKKLSNWSYPNGKELLKFNPKIIHLGQYIFWDEQKNVDFVSKHFGWKNSRVENTYKGYKSNECVMAGVHDYLNFLKRGIGRASVHASEDVRRGLITKEQ
;
A
#
# COMPACT_ATOMS: atom_id res chain seq x y z
N GLN A 1 7.82 13.92 -13.65
CA GLN A 1 8.49 12.79 -14.32
C GLN A 1 7.71 11.46 -14.16
N SER A 2 7.28 11.05 -12.93
CA SER A 2 6.50 9.79 -12.78
C SER A 2 5.16 9.89 -13.51
N LEU A 3 4.48 11.03 -13.42
CA LEU A 3 3.25 11.29 -14.17
C LEU A 3 3.46 11.19 -15.68
N GLU A 4 4.49 11.82 -16.21
CA GLU A 4 4.81 11.82 -17.66
C GLU A 4 5.20 10.44 -18.18
N LYS A 5 6.03 9.71 -17.40
CA LYS A 5 6.61 8.43 -17.88
C LYS A 5 5.68 7.23 -17.69
N ILE A 6 4.89 7.21 -16.62
CA ILE A 6 4.04 6.08 -16.25
C ILE A 6 2.58 6.46 -15.96
N GLY A 7 2.22 7.74 -16.09
CA GLY A 7 0.88 8.23 -15.80
C GLY A 7 0.46 7.99 -14.34
N ASP A 8 1.39 8.07 -13.40
CA ASP A 8 1.13 7.88 -11.97
C ASP A 8 1.85 8.95 -11.17
N SER A 9 1.07 9.80 -10.47
CA SER A 9 1.59 10.86 -9.62
C SER A 9 2.12 10.37 -8.26
N CYS A 10 1.67 9.21 -7.82
CA CYS A 10 1.91 8.67 -6.47
C CYS A 10 2.93 7.53 -6.42
N TRP A 11 3.49 7.15 -7.56
CA TRP A 11 4.43 6.04 -7.67
C TRP A 11 5.56 6.09 -6.64
N HIS A 12 6.22 7.24 -6.50
CA HIS A 12 7.34 7.42 -5.56
C HIS A 12 6.92 7.24 -4.10
N CYS A 13 5.70 7.67 -3.75
CA CYS A 13 5.15 7.51 -2.42
C CYS A 13 4.89 6.02 -2.11
N HIS A 14 4.23 5.31 -3.01
CA HIS A 14 3.93 3.88 -2.84
C HIS A 14 5.21 3.04 -2.73
N ILE A 15 6.21 3.34 -3.53
CA ILE A 15 7.51 2.66 -3.43
C ILE A 15 8.19 2.99 -2.11
N GLY A 16 8.15 4.27 -1.69
CA GLY A 16 8.77 4.72 -0.44
C GLY A 16 8.21 4.01 0.79
N VAL A 17 6.90 3.77 0.85
CA VAL A 17 6.27 3.03 1.97
C VAL A 17 6.91 1.65 2.15
N GLY A 18 7.09 0.90 1.06
CA GLY A 18 7.70 -0.42 1.13
C GLY A 18 9.22 -0.40 1.37
N THR A 19 9.94 0.42 0.59
CA THR A 19 11.42 0.44 0.65
C THR A 19 11.94 1.00 1.96
N PHE A 20 11.34 2.07 2.47
CA PHE A 20 11.82 2.73 3.68
C PHE A 20 11.63 1.86 4.92
N ALA A 21 10.50 1.16 5.06
CA ALA A 21 10.28 0.23 6.16
C ALA A 21 11.34 -0.89 6.17
N ILE A 22 11.70 -1.41 5.00
CA ILE A 22 12.73 -2.45 4.86
C ILE A 22 14.13 -1.88 5.16
N GLN A 23 14.44 -0.65 4.73
CA GLN A 23 15.72 0.00 5.06
C GLN A 23 15.87 0.18 6.57
N ILE A 24 14.88 0.74 7.25
CA ILE A 24 14.90 0.92 8.70
C ILE A 24 15.05 -0.42 9.43
N SER A 25 14.27 -1.43 9.01
CA SER A 25 14.40 -2.79 9.55
C SER A 25 15.82 -3.32 9.41
N PHE A 26 16.44 -3.12 8.24
CA PHE A 26 17.80 -3.59 7.96
C PHE A 26 18.85 -2.82 8.77
N ASP A 27 18.79 -1.50 8.80
CA ASP A 27 19.77 -0.64 9.46
C ASP A 27 19.74 -0.81 10.98
N TRP A 28 18.55 -0.95 11.56
CA TRP A 28 18.33 -1.07 13.00
C TRP A 28 18.22 -2.51 13.49
N LYS A 29 18.39 -3.49 12.59
CA LYS A 29 18.28 -4.93 12.89
C LYS A 29 16.93 -5.33 13.50
N ILE A 30 15.85 -4.69 13.03
CA ILE A 30 14.48 -4.99 13.45
C ILE A 30 13.97 -6.16 12.61
N GLY A 31 13.81 -7.33 13.22
CA GLY A 31 13.46 -8.57 12.53
C GLY A 31 11.99 -8.71 12.10
N LEU A 32 11.12 -7.75 12.47
CA LEU A 32 9.68 -7.80 12.18
C LEU A 32 9.17 -6.44 11.69
N ILE A 33 8.51 -6.45 10.55
CA ILE A 33 7.79 -5.30 9.98
C ILE A 33 6.29 -5.63 10.03
N ILE A 34 5.49 -4.73 10.60
CA ILE A 34 4.04 -4.90 10.72
C ILE A 34 3.35 -3.80 9.91
N TYR A 35 2.53 -4.20 8.92
CA TYR A 35 1.64 -3.29 8.20
C TYR A 35 0.23 -3.36 8.76
N GLY A 36 -0.35 -2.18 9.03
CA GLY A 36 -1.73 -2.02 9.49
C GLY A 36 -2.72 -2.03 8.33
N GLU A 37 -2.83 -3.13 7.62
CA GLU A 37 -3.71 -3.29 6.46
C GLU A 37 -4.10 -4.75 6.23
N ALA A 38 -5.09 -4.98 5.35
CA ALA A 38 -5.52 -6.29 4.90
C ALA A 38 -5.37 -6.40 3.37
N PRO A 39 -4.19 -6.78 2.84
CA PRO A 39 -3.91 -6.76 1.40
C PRO A 39 -4.85 -7.61 0.56
N ALA A 40 -5.40 -8.68 1.13
CA ALA A 40 -6.33 -9.54 0.43
C ALA A 40 -7.66 -8.89 0.12
N ASP A 41 -8.05 -7.91 0.93
CA ASP A 41 -9.27 -7.16 0.72
C ASP A 41 -9.07 -6.02 -0.28
N THR A 42 -7.89 -5.39 -0.26
CA THR A 42 -7.59 -4.17 -1.01
C THR A 42 -6.89 -4.43 -2.33
N ASP A 43 -6.12 -5.51 -2.43
CA ASP A 43 -5.37 -5.86 -3.63
C ASP A 43 -5.68 -7.29 -4.09
N ALA A 44 -6.55 -7.41 -5.11
CA ALA A 44 -6.89 -8.69 -5.74
C ALA A 44 -5.68 -9.47 -6.28
N ARG A 45 -4.49 -8.86 -6.28
CA ARG A 45 -3.22 -9.50 -6.63
C ARG A 45 -2.60 -10.28 -5.48
N GLY A 46 -3.10 -10.11 -4.26
CA GLY A 46 -2.69 -10.89 -3.10
C GLY A 46 -3.34 -12.26 -3.09
N SER A 47 -2.63 -13.33 -3.45
CA SER A 47 -3.15 -14.67 -3.25
C SER A 47 -3.07 -15.03 -1.78
N PHE A 48 -4.21 -15.19 -1.13
CA PHE A 48 -4.32 -15.84 0.17
C PHE A 48 -3.95 -17.32 0.04
N LYS A 49 -2.75 -17.65 0.39
CA LYS A 49 -2.45 -19.03 0.76
C LYS A 49 -2.59 -19.15 2.27
N LYS A 50 -3.53 -19.99 2.69
CA LYS A 50 -3.95 -20.26 4.07
C LYS A 50 -2.80 -20.55 5.06
N ASN A 51 -1.58 -20.74 4.59
CA ASN A 51 -0.40 -21.11 5.38
C ASN A 51 0.71 -20.04 5.38
N ASN A 52 0.47 -18.83 4.90
CA ASN A 52 1.49 -17.79 4.91
C ASN A 52 1.30 -16.88 6.12
N GLU A 53 1.85 -17.28 7.25
CA GLU A 53 1.89 -16.46 8.46
C GLU A 53 2.72 -15.19 8.29
N TYR A 54 3.61 -15.16 7.30
CA TYR A 54 4.39 -13.97 6.97
C TYR A 54 4.81 -13.95 5.51
N VAL A 55 5.07 -12.77 4.99
CA VAL A 55 5.66 -12.58 3.66
C VAL A 55 7.17 -12.42 3.83
N SER A 56 7.97 -13.27 3.18
CA SER A 56 9.42 -13.05 3.16
C SER A 56 9.73 -11.78 2.34
N VAL A 57 10.78 -11.06 2.72
CA VAL A 57 11.24 -9.88 1.97
C VAL A 57 11.49 -10.23 0.50
N TYR A 58 12.06 -11.39 0.21
CA TYR A 58 12.26 -11.86 -1.16
C TYR A 58 10.94 -11.97 -1.94
N ARG A 59 9.89 -12.50 -1.33
CA ARG A 59 8.57 -12.62 -1.94
C ARG A 59 7.93 -11.25 -2.11
N PHE A 60 8.01 -10.40 -1.09
CA PHE A 60 7.52 -9.02 -1.16
C PHE A 60 8.18 -8.24 -2.30
N LEU A 61 9.50 -8.34 -2.46
CA LEU A 61 10.25 -7.73 -3.55
C LEU A 61 9.87 -8.31 -4.92
N LYS A 62 9.58 -9.60 -4.98
CA LYS A 62 9.20 -10.28 -6.23
C LYS A 62 7.77 -9.93 -6.66
N GLU A 63 6.85 -9.80 -5.71
CA GLU A 63 5.44 -9.55 -5.96
C GLU A 63 5.10 -8.06 -6.07
N SER A 64 5.87 -7.17 -5.42
CA SER A 64 5.71 -5.73 -5.56
C SER A 64 6.09 -5.27 -6.96
N ALA A 65 5.33 -4.31 -7.50
CA ALA A 65 5.50 -3.76 -8.85
C ALA A 65 6.89 -3.14 -9.15
N ILE A 66 7.81 -3.23 -8.23
CA ILE A 66 9.17 -2.69 -8.27
C ILE A 66 10.03 -3.34 -9.37
N LYS A 67 9.68 -4.54 -9.83
CA LYS A 67 10.38 -5.18 -10.97
C LYS A 67 10.43 -4.32 -12.23
N ASN A 68 9.50 -3.39 -12.41
CA ASN A 68 9.46 -2.52 -13.59
C ASN A 68 10.25 -1.22 -13.43
N ASN A 69 10.90 -1.00 -12.29
CA ASN A 69 11.50 0.29 -11.96
C ASN A 69 12.96 0.45 -12.40
N THR A 70 13.59 -0.60 -12.88
CA THR A 70 14.95 -0.50 -13.45
C THR A 70 14.99 0.47 -14.63
N LYS A 71 13.92 0.61 -15.41
CA LYS A 71 13.81 1.60 -16.49
C LYS A 71 13.68 3.04 -15.99
N PHE A 72 13.13 3.23 -14.78
CA PHE A 72 12.92 4.56 -14.20
C PHE A 72 14.17 5.09 -13.51
N THR A 73 14.95 4.18 -12.93
CA THR A 73 16.14 4.52 -12.13
C THR A 73 17.42 4.67 -12.96
N SER A 74 17.45 4.14 -14.20
CA SER A 74 18.69 4.08 -14.98
C SER A 74 19.02 5.39 -15.72
N GLU A 75 18.03 6.23 -16.06
CA GLU A 75 18.28 7.34 -16.99
C GLU A 75 18.11 8.74 -16.39
N ALA A 76 17.44 8.93 -15.28
CA ALA A 76 17.01 10.26 -14.84
C ALA A 76 17.47 10.72 -13.45
N TYR A 77 18.02 9.84 -12.60
CA TYR A 77 18.38 10.21 -11.23
C TYR A 77 19.72 9.62 -10.77
N ASN A 78 20.52 10.48 -10.18
CA ASN A 78 21.72 10.08 -9.45
C ASN A 78 21.32 9.07 -8.34
N ARG A 79 21.91 7.88 -8.37
CA ARG A 79 21.65 6.78 -7.38
C ARG A 79 21.70 7.25 -5.92
N LYS A 80 22.52 8.24 -5.61
CA LYS A 80 22.61 8.83 -4.29
C LYS A 80 21.33 9.55 -3.85
N LYS A 81 20.61 10.18 -4.80
CA LYS A 81 19.33 10.85 -4.53
C LYS A 81 18.14 9.89 -4.41
N LEU A 82 18.30 8.66 -4.88
CA LEU A 82 17.26 7.62 -4.84
C LEU A 82 17.51 6.56 -3.76
N SER A 83 18.48 6.76 -2.89
CA SER A 83 18.79 5.79 -1.83
C SER A 83 17.57 5.42 -0.99
N ASN A 84 16.73 6.41 -0.65
CA ASN A 84 15.52 6.20 0.15
C ASN A 84 14.42 5.37 -0.57
N TRP A 85 14.50 5.25 -1.89
CA TRP A 85 13.59 4.44 -2.71
C TRP A 85 14.24 3.17 -3.26
N SER A 86 15.41 2.83 -2.74
CA SER A 86 16.17 1.64 -3.14
C SER A 86 16.21 0.64 -2.00
N TYR A 87 16.19 -0.65 -2.33
CA TYR A 87 16.36 -1.69 -1.33
C TYR A 87 17.84 -1.79 -0.92
N PRO A 88 18.11 -2.22 0.33
CA PRO A 88 19.43 -2.65 0.74
C PRO A 88 20.00 -3.71 -0.20
N ASN A 89 21.32 -3.96 -0.13
CA ASN A 89 21.95 -4.99 -0.92
C ASN A 89 21.20 -6.34 -0.78
N GLY A 90 20.77 -6.91 -1.90
CA GLY A 90 19.91 -8.09 -1.90
C GLY A 90 20.52 -9.29 -1.17
N LYS A 91 21.85 -9.50 -1.24
CA LYS A 91 22.53 -10.59 -0.51
C LYS A 91 22.47 -10.39 1.01
N GLU A 92 22.71 -9.17 1.47
CA GLU A 92 22.66 -8.83 2.89
C GLU A 92 21.23 -8.85 3.41
N LEU A 93 20.29 -8.36 2.61
CA LEU A 93 18.88 -8.39 2.95
C LEU A 93 18.33 -9.82 3.09
N LEU A 94 18.72 -10.72 2.16
CA LEU A 94 18.35 -12.14 2.24
C LEU A 94 18.97 -12.84 3.46
N LYS A 95 20.20 -12.46 3.82
CA LYS A 95 20.87 -12.98 5.02
C LYS A 95 20.17 -12.54 6.30
N PHE A 96 19.77 -11.27 6.39
CA PHE A 96 19.04 -10.73 7.53
C PHE A 96 17.58 -11.22 7.56
N ASN A 97 16.92 -11.30 6.40
CA ASN A 97 15.58 -11.84 6.16
C ASN A 97 14.50 -11.41 7.18
N PRO A 98 14.19 -10.13 7.32
CA PRO A 98 13.15 -9.68 8.24
C PRO A 98 11.79 -10.25 7.82
N LYS A 99 10.92 -10.50 8.80
CA LYS A 99 9.55 -10.95 8.56
C LYS A 99 8.65 -9.75 8.29
N ILE A 100 7.74 -9.90 7.32
CA ILE A 100 6.71 -8.91 7.02
C ILE A 100 5.35 -9.54 7.27
N ILE A 101 4.55 -8.90 8.11
CA ILE A 101 3.17 -9.31 8.36
C ILE A 101 2.21 -8.17 8.11
N HIS A 102 0.99 -8.52 7.74
CA HIS A 102 -0.14 -7.60 7.63
C HIS A 102 -1.16 -7.97 8.70
N LEU A 103 -1.55 -7.02 9.54
CA LEU A 103 -2.44 -7.30 10.69
C LEU A 103 -3.78 -7.91 10.26
N GLY A 104 -4.31 -7.49 9.11
CA GLY A 104 -5.55 -8.05 8.58
C GLY A 104 -5.50 -9.53 8.17
N GLN A 105 -4.32 -10.17 8.23
CA GLN A 105 -4.19 -11.63 8.08
C GLN A 105 -4.44 -12.40 9.39
N TYR A 106 -4.40 -11.71 10.51
CA TYR A 106 -4.51 -12.30 11.86
C TYR A 106 -5.77 -11.87 12.58
N ILE A 107 -6.26 -10.65 12.29
CA ILE A 107 -7.46 -10.08 12.88
C ILE A 107 -8.42 -9.65 11.78
N PHE A 108 -9.73 -9.67 12.05
CA PHE A 108 -10.70 -9.10 11.15
C PHE A 108 -10.47 -7.58 11.04
N TRP A 109 -10.11 -7.14 9.83
CA TRP A 109 -9.77 -5.76 9.55
C TRP A 109 -11.03 -4.96 9.23
N ASP A 110 -11.63 -4.35 10.24
CA ASP A 110 -12.79 -3.49 10.11
C ASP A 110 -12.35 -2.02 10.17
N GLU A 111 -12.23 -1.41 8.99
CA GLU A 111 -11.75 -0.04 8.88
C GLU A 111 -12.68 0.96 9.57
N GLN A 112 -14.01 0.75 9.50
CA GLN A 112 -14.97 1.65 10.14
C GLN A 112 -14.79 1.62 11.66
N LYS A 113 -14.71 0.44 12.26
CA LYS A 113 -14.44 0.31 13.70
C LYS A 113 -13.10 0.91 14.12
N ASN A 114 -12.06 0.74 13.29
CA ASN A 114 -10.77 1.35 13.56
C ASN A 114 -10.88 2.88 13.56
N VAL A 115 -11.58 3.45 12.57
CA VAL A 115 -11.82 4.90 12.47
C VAL A 115 -12.64 5.41 13.65
N ASP A 116 -13.72 4.72 14.02
CA ASP A 116 -14.56 5.08 15.16
C ASP A 116 -13.72 5.09 16.46
N PHE A 117 -12.86 4.10 16.62
CA PHE A 117 -11.97 4.00 17.78
C PHE A 117 -10.97 5.17 17.82
N VAL A 118 -10.24 5.45 16.73
CA VAL A 118 -9.24 6.52 16.73
C VAL A 118 -9.91 7.90 16.81
N SER A 119 -11.10 8.07 16.24
CA SER A 119 -11.86 9.31 16.35
C SER A 119 -12.28 9.58 17.79
N LYS A 120 -12.80 8.56 18.47
CA LYS A 120 -13.28 8.66 19.86
C LYS A 120 -12.13 8.87 20.86
N HIS A 121 -11.03 8.15 20.69
CA HIS A 121 -9.98 8.12 21.72
C HIS A 121 -8.81 9.07 21.45
N PHE A 122 -8.58 9.45 20.18
CA PHE A 122 -7.44 10.26 19.77
C PHE A 122 -7.85 11.54 19.02
N GLY A 123 -9.16 11.78 18.86
CA GLY A 123 -9.66 13.01 18.22
C GLY A 123 -9.39 13.07 16.72
N TRP A 124 -9.15 11.93 16.05
CA TRP A 124 -9.01 11.88 14.59
C TRP A 124 -10.30 12.32 13.90
N LYS A 125 -10.21 13.04 12.80
CA LYS A 125 -11.37 13.58 12.07
C LYS A 125 -11.31 13.18 10.60
N ASN A 126 -12.48 12.83 10.06
CA ASN A 126 -12.68 12.69 8.62
C ASN A 126 -12.50 14.03 7.92
N SER A 127 -12.08 13.99 6.66
CA SER A 127 -12.18 15.10 5.74
C SER A 127 -13.18 14.81 4.61
N ARG A 128 -13.57 15.84 3.90
CA ARG A 128 -14.40 15.65 2.71
C ARG A 128 -13.53 15.08 1.59
N VAL A 129 -13.96 13.97 1.02
CA VAL A 129 -13.34 13.33 -0.15
C VAL A 129 -14.34 13.26 -1.30
N GLU A 130 -13.85 13.32 -2.54
CA GLU A 130 -14.73 13.40 -3.72
C GLU A 130 -14.94 12.04 -4.39
N ASN A 131 -14.01 11.10 -4.18
CA ASN A 131 -13.92 9.88 -5.00
C ASN A 131 -14.56 8.66 -4.36
N THR A 132 -15.06 8.79 -3.12
CA THR A 132 -15.62 7.69 -2.35
C THR A 132 -16.64 8.19 -1.33
N TYR A 133 -17.56 7.32 -0.94
CA TYR A 133 -18.50 7.58 0.16
C TYR A 133 -17.86 7.41 1.55
N LYS A 134 -16.65 6.84 1.63
CA LYS A 134 -15.94 6.64 2.90
C LYS A 134 -15.07 7.86 3.21
N GLY A 135 -15.55 8.77 4.05
CA GLY A 135 -14.86 10.03 4.38
C GLY A 135 -13.51 9.86 5.08
N TYR A 136 -13.15 8.65 5.48
CA TYR A 136 -11.85 8.32 6.07
C TYR A 136 -10.84 7.74 5.06
N LYS A 137 -11.24 7.52 3.82
CA LYS A 137 -10.36 7.07 2.73
C LYS A 137 -9.84 8.25 1.94
N SER A 138 -8.67 8.11 1.34
CA SER A 138 -8.06 9.12 0.46
C SER A 138 -7.78 10.47 1.15
N ASN A 139 -7.61 10.47 2.47
CA ASN A 139 -7.28 11.66 3.27
C ASN A 139 -5.78 11.92 3.40
N GLU A 140 -4.97 11.01 2.93
CA GLU A 140 -3.52 10.98 3.14
C GLU A 140 -2.78 12.05 2.36
N CYS A 141 -3.32 12.53 1.24
CA CYS A 141 -2.60 13.43 0.36
C CYS A 141 -3.54 14.22 -0.57
N VAL A 142 -3.22 15.48 -0.83
CA VAL A 142 -3.93 16.32 -1.84
C VAL A 142 -3.84 15.73 -3.26
N MET A 143 -2.86 14.87 -3.54
CA MET A 143 -2.73 14.18 -4.82
C MET A 143 -3.61 12.93 -4.96
N ALA A 144 -4.32 12.51 -3.89
CA ALA A 144 -5.16 11.32 -3.92
C ALA A 144 -6.24 11.41 -5.01
N GLY A 145 -6.91 12.56 -5.15
CA GLY A 145 -7.91 12.78 -6.20
C GLY A 145 -7.33 12.66 -7.62
N VAL A 146 -6.15 13.23 -7.86
CA VAL A 146 -5.46 13.10 -9.15
C VAL A 146 -5.07 11.66 -9.43
N HIS A 147 -4.53 10.96 -8.44
CA HIS A 147 -4.18 9.54 -8.55
C HIS A 147 -5.41 8.68 -8.90
N ASP A 148 -6.52 8.88 -8.20
CA ASP A 148 -7.75 8.13 -8.41
C ASP A 148 -8.37 8.39 -9.78
N TYR A 149 -8.35 9.65 -10.24
CA TYR A 149 -8.78 10.01 -11.59
C TYR A 149 -7.93 9.33 -12.67
N LEU A 150 -6.61 9.33 -12.53
CA LEU A 150 -5.72 8.64 -13.45
C LEU A 150 -5.93 7.13 -13.46
N ASN A 151 -6.21 6.53 -12.29
CA ASN A 151 -6.58 5.13 -12.20
C ASN A 151 -7.91 4.84 -12.91
N PHE A 152 -8.91 5.71 -12.76
CA PHE A 152 -10.17 5.60 -13.48
C PHE A 152 -9.97 5.64 -15.00
N LEU A 153 -9.18 6.59 -15.51
CA LEU A 153 -8.87 6.67 -16.93
C LEU A 153 -8.17 5.41 -17.47
N LYS A 154 -7.27 4.82 -16.68
CA LYS A 154 -6.51 3.63 -17.09
C LYS A 154 -7.30 2.33 -17.00
N ARG A 155 -8.20 2.21 -16.02
CA ARG A 155 -8.81 0.93 -15.62
C ARG A 155 -10.33 0.92 -15.78
N GLY A 156 -10.96 2.08 -15.97
CA GLY A 156 -12.42 2.21 -16.07
C GLY A 156 -13.15 2.01 -14.74
N ILE A 157 -12.43 1.93 -13.61
CA ILE A 157 -13.00 1.66 -12.29
C ILE A 157 -12.61 2.77 -11.33
N GLY A 158 -13.60 3.43 -10.74
CA GLY A 158 -13.40 4.47 -9.73
C GLY A 158 -13.20 3.92 -8.31
N ARG A 159 -12.68 4.75 -7.43
CA ARG A 159 -12.41 4.41 -6.03
C ARG A 159 -13.68 3.98 -5.28
N ALA A 160 -14.79 4.69 -5.48
CA ALA A 160 -16.08 4.34 -4.87
C ALA A 160 -16.51 2.91 -5.21
N SER A 161 -16.39 2.50 -6.49
CA SER A 161 -16.72 1.15 -6.93
C SER A 161 -15.84 0.08 -6.29
N VAL A 162 -14.54 0.39 -6.10
CA VAL A 162 -13.62 -0.51 -5.39
C VAL A 162 -14.07 -0.69 -3.93
N HIS A 163 -14.33 0.41 -3.21
CA HIS A 163 -14.75 0.35 -1.81
C HIS A 163 -16.11 -0.32 -1.64
N ALA A 164 -17.07 -0.05 -2.53
CA ALA A 164 -18.37 -0.73 -2.50
C ALA A 164 -18.23 -2.25 -2.73
N SER A 165 -17.39 -2.64 -3.69
CA SER A 165 -17.09 -4.05 -3.94
C SER A 165 -16.43 -4.75 -2.75
N GLU A 166 -15.54 -4.06 -2.03
CA GLU A 166 -14.94 -4.54 -0.78
C GLU A 166 -16.01 -4.74 0.31
N ASP A 167 -16.88 -3.74 0.50
CA ASP A 167 -17.92 -3.78 1.51
C ASP A 167 -18.95 -4.89 1.25
N VAL A 168 -19.34 -5.09 -0.01
CA VAL A 168 -20.19 -6.23 -0.39
C VAL A 168 -19.53 -7.57 -0.06
N ARG A 169 -18.24 -7.74 -0.40
CA ARG A 169 -17.51 -8.99 -0.09
C ARG A 169 -17.37 -9.25 1.40
N ARG A 170 -17.30 -8.19 2.20
CA ARG A 170 -17.26 -8.28 3.67
C ARG A 170 -18.63 -8.43 4.31
N GLY A 171 -19.72 -8.35 3.53
CA GLY A 171 -21.09 -8.38 4.04
C GLY A 171 -21.50 -7.13 4.82
N LEU A 172 -20.83 -6.00 4.59
CA LEU A 172 -21.12 -4.72 5.25
C LEU A 172 -22.27 -3.98 4.57
N ILE A 173 -22.43 -4.17 3.27
CA ILE A 173 -23.56 -3.68 2.46
C ILE A 173 -24.04 -4.77 1.50
N THR A 174 -25.26 -4.63 0.98
CA THR A 174 -25.78 -5.50 -0.09
C THR A 174 -25.39 -4.95 -1.48
N LYS A 175 -25.64 -5.71 -2.54
CA LYS A 175 -25.40 -5.26 -3.92
C LYS A 175 -26.34 -4.14 -4.36
N GLU A 176 -27.51 -4.06 -3.74
CA GLU A 176 -28.58 -3.10 -4.04
C GLU A 176 -28.33 -1.74 -3.37
N GLN A 177 -27.52 -1.71 -2.31
CA GLN A 177 -27.08 -0.50 -1.63
C GLN A 177 -25.89 0.15 -2.34
#